data_2ec7017777e897781ab6bc576fd48e6d
#
_entry.id   2ec7017777e897781ab6bc576fd48e6d
#
_cell.length_a   1.000
_cell.length_b   1.000
_cell.length_c   1.000
_cell.angle_alpha   90.00
_cell.angle_beta   90.00
_cell.angle_gamma   90.00
#
_symmetry.space_group_name_H-M   'P 1'
#
loop_
_entity.id
_entity.type
_entity.pdbx_description
1 polymer ?
#
loop_
_entity_poly.entity_id
_entity_poly.type
_entity_poly.pdbx_seq_one_letter_code
_entity_poly.pdbx_strand_id
1 'polypeptide(L)'
;MTEETFAQALERRILLFDGAMGTEIQKHQPKPEDFPDNKDGFNDGLSQTRPELIKTIHRKYLEAGADCIETNTFGSNKIKLDEYGFGDRTIELNQKNAELARSVCDEFSDKQRFVIGSMGPTGYLPSSNDADLGQISLDEIREAFELQAEGLILGSADALLIETSQDILEVKLAIEASHNAIEKTGKEITLIGNVTLDQYGKMLLGTNVQSAYTTISEMGIDIFGLNCSTGPIEMEPSIQWLNDQKHKPLLIIPNAGMPEKEGGQAVYKMTPEKMAKAMNSFLSEYPQINVIGGCCGTNPEHIKALRKVIDSQKKD
;
A
#
# COMPACT_ATOMS: atom_id res chain seq x y z
N MET A 1 27.35 4.40 -11.38
CA MET A 1 26.53 5.40 -10.70
C MET A 1 26.01 4.70 -9.45
N THR A 2 26.10 5.31 -8.27
CA THR A 2 25.48 4.76 -7.06
C THR A 2 23.97 4.71 -7.31
N GLU A 3 23.33 3.56 -7.05
CA GLU A 3 21.88 3.42 -7.13
C GLU A 3 21.22 4.43 -6.18
N GLU A 4 20.21 5.16 -6.69
CA GLU A 4 19.45 6.11 -5.90
C GLU A 4 18.52 5.32 -4.94
N THR A 5 18.55 5.63 -3.64
CA THR A 5 17.61 5.02 -2.69
C THR A 5 16.22 5.62 -2.82
N PHE A 6 15.19 4.92 -2.29
CA PHE A 6 13.82 5.44 -2.27
C PHE A 6 13.74 6.78 -1.53
N ALA A 7 14.40 6.90 -0.37
CA ALA A 7 14.46 8.15 0.40
C ALA A 7 15.09 9.30 -0.41
N GLN A 8 16.19 9.06 -1.12
CA GLN A 8 16.80 10.07 -1.97
C GLN A 8 15.92 10.49 -3.15
N ALA A 9 15.19 9.54 -3.72
CA ALA A 9 14.24 9.84 -4.81
C ALA A 9 13.08 10.70 -4.31
N LEU A 10 12.55 10.41 -3.12
CA LEU A 10 11.47 11.15 -2.47
C LEU A 10 11.83 12.63 -2.23
N GLU A 11 13.10 12.92 -1.89
CA GLU A 11 13.57 14.32 -1.72
C GLU A 11 13.62 15.12 -3.02
N ARG A 12 13.73 14.44 -4.16
CA ARG A 12 14.02 15.09 -5.46
C ARG A 12 12.82 15.22 -6.37
N ARG A 13 11.83 14.33 -6.22
CA ARG A 13 10.69 14.26 -7.14
C ARG A 13 9.47 13.62 -6.50
N ILE A 14 8.31 13.95 -7.06
CA ILE A 14 7.08 13.23 -6.76
C ILE A 14 7.19 11.82 -7.31
N LEU A 15 6.94 10.82 -6.46
CA LEU A 15 6.96 9.41 -6.83
C LEU A 15 5.55 8.93 -7.17
N LEU A 16 5.46 8.09 -8.18
CA LEU A 16 4.20 7.47 -8.62
C LEU A 16 4.19 6.00 -8.23
N PHE A 17 3.28 5.63 -7.35
CA PHE A 17 2.98 4.24 -7.01
C PHE A 17 2.10 3.62 -8.10
N ASP A 18 2.00 2.31 -8.07
CA ASP A 18 1.15 1.54 -8.96
C ASP A 18 -0.34 1.64 -8.57
N GLY A 19 -1.14 0.69 -9.01
CA GLY A 19 -2.58 0.62 -8.76
C GLY A 19 -3.00 -0.74 -8.23
N ALA A 20 -4.31 -0.99 -8.24
CA ALA A 20 -4.93 -2.13 -7.58
C ALA A 20 -4.44 -3.48 -8.11
N MET A 21 -3.69 -4.23 -7.29
CA MET A 21 -3.27 -5.61 -7.59
C MET A 21 -4.48 -6.55 -7.63
N GLY A 22 -5.34 -6.54 -6.62
CA GLY A 22 -6.49 -7.45 -6.53
C GLY A 22 -7.47 -7.30 -7.70
N THR A 23 -7.75 -6.06 -8.14
CA THR A 23 -8.61 -5.81 -9.31
C THR A 23 -7.99 -6.37 -10.60
N GLU A 24 -6.68 -6.25 -10.77
CA GLU A 24 -6.00 -6.82 -11.95
C GLU A 24 -5.99 -8.35 -11.90
N ILE A 25 -5.75 -8.97 -10.73
CA ILE A 25 -5.87 -10.43 -10.55
C ILE A 25 -7.27 -10.91 -10.96
N GLN A 26 -8.33 -10.26 -10.48
CA GLN A 26 -9.72 -10.65 -10.78
C GLN A 26 -10.05 -10.63 -12.27
N LYS A 27 -9.46 -9.74 -13.06
CA LYS A 27 -9.63 -9.72 -14.54
C LYS A 27 -9.14 -10.99 -15.21
N HIS A 28 -8.18 -11.69 -14.60
CA HIS A 28 -7.66 -12.96 -15.09
C HIS A 28 -8.49 -14.17 -14.67
N GLN A 29 -9.53 -13.97 -13.84
CA GLN A 29 -10.46 -15.00 -13.37
C GLN A 29 -9.74 -16.28 -12.89
N PRO A 30 -8.82 -16.18 -11.91
CA PRO A 30 -8.12 -17.35 -11.41
C PRO A 30 -9.11 -18.36 -10.85
N LYS A 31 -8.85 -19.64 -11.09
CA LYS A 31 -9.67 -20.75 -10.63
C LYS A 31 -9.08 -21.34 -9.35
N PRO A 32 -9.85 -22.09 -8.54
CA PRO A 32 -9.32 -22.71 -7.33
C PRO A 32 -7.99 -23.44 -7.50
N GLU A 33 -7.81 -24.15 -8.61
CA GLU A 33 -6.57 -24.87 -8.96
C GLU A 33 -5.36 -23.98 -9.23
N ASP A 34 -5.57 -22.67 -9.44
CA ASP A 34 -4.49 -21.70 -9.61
C ASP A 34 -3.86 -21.28 -8.28
N PHE A 35 -4.58 -21.45 -7.17
CA PHE A 35 -4.11 -21.08 -5.84
C PHE A 35 -3.36 -22.22 -5.14
N PRO A 36 -2.38 -21.91 -4.25
CA PRO A 36 -1.75 -22.95 -3.44
C PRO A 36 -2.79 -23.79 -2.69
N ASP A 37 -2.63 -25.11 -2.71
CA ASP A 37 -3.52 -26.08 -2.07
C ASP A 37 -5.01 -25.90 -2.40
N ASN A 38 -5.33 -25.32 -3.58
CA ASN A 38 -6.68 -24.97 -4.04
C ASN A 38 -7.44 -24.04 -3.05
N LYS A 39 -6.71 -23.19 -2.34
CA LYS A 39 -7.27 -22.19 -1.39
C LYS A 39 -7.76 -20.97 -2.14
N ASP A 40 -9.00 -21.04 -2.66
CA ASP A 40 -9.63 -19.96 -3.42
C ASP A 40 -9.60 -18.63 -2.64
N GLY A 41 -9.24 -17.54 -3.35
CA GLY A 41 -9.11 -16.21 -2.75
C GLY A 41 -7.75 -15.92 -2.11
N PHE A 42 -6.83 -16.90 -2.03
CA PHE A 42 -5.47 -16.67 -1.53
C PHE A 42 -4.60 -15.97 -2.59
N ASN A 43 -4.92 -14.69 -2.87
CA ASN A 43 -4.26 -13.92 -3.93
C ASN A 43 -2.75 -13.79 -3.74
N ASP A 44 -2.27 -13.63 -2.51
CA ASP A 44 -0.84 -13.48 -2.20
C ASP A 44 -0.05 -14.76 -2.53
N GLY A 45 -0.73 -15.90 -2.46
CA GLY A 45 -0.18 -17.20 -2.83
C GLY A 45 0.02 -17.40 -4.33
N LEU A 46 -0.66 -16.60 -5.19
CA LEU A 46 -0.49 -16.68 -6.66
C LEU A 46 0.94 -16.40 -7.11
N SER A 47 1.71 -15.68 -6.33
CA SER A 47 3.13 -15.46 -6.61
C SER A 47 3.96 -16.76 -6.62
N GLN A 48 3.47 -17.82 -5.97
CA GLN A 48 4.11 -19.13 -5.98
C GLN A 48 3.62 -20.02 -7.13
N THR A 49 2.32 -20.03 -7.37
CA THR A 49 1.68 -20.94 -8.34
C THR A 49 1.53 -20.33 -9.74
N ARG A 50 1.38 -19.01 -9.79
CA ARG A 50 1.20 -18.24 -11.03
C ARG A 50 2.13 -17.00 -11.08
N PRO A 51 3.46 -17.15 -10.85
CA PRO A 51 4.38 -16.02 -10.77
C PRO A 51 4.35 -15.13 -12.01
N GLU A 52 4.18 -15.69 -13.19
CA GLU A 52 4.12 -14.90 -14.43
C GLU A 52 2.86 -14.03 -14.54
N LEU A 53 1.77 -14.41 -13.89
CA LEU A 53 0.59 -13.56 -13.78
C LEU A 53 0.93 -12.30 -12.99
N ILE A 54 1.50 -12.46 -11.79
CA ILE A 54 1.86 -11.35 -10.91
C ILE A 54 2.93 -10.47 -11.55
N LYS A 55 3.98 -11.05 -12.14
CA LYS A 55 4.99 -10.30 -12.91
C LYS A 55 4.37 -9.50 -14.06
N THR A 56 3.38 -10.07 -14.76
CA THR A 56 2.69 -9.36 -15.84
C THR A 56 1.92 -8.14 -15.33
N ILE A 57 1.29 -8.23 -14.17
CA ILE A 57 0.59 -7.11 -13.56
C ILE A 57 1.59 -6.01 -13.16
N HIS A 58 2.65 -6.35 -12.44
CA HIS A 58 3.72 -5.42 -12.09
C HIS A 58 4.31 -4.72 -13.32
N ARG A 59 4.63 -5.50 -14.36
CA ARG A 59 5.19 -4.95 -15.63
C ARG A 59 4.25 -3.94 -16.27
N LYS A 60 2.94 -4.21 -16.33
CA LYS A 60 1.95 -3.27 -16.87
C LYS A 60 1.93 -1.94 -16.11
N TYR A 61 2.08 -1.95 -14.79
CA TYR A 61 2.14 -0.73 -14.00
C TYR A 61 3.45 0.04 -14.23
N LEU A 62 4.59 -0.64 -14.32
CA LEU A 62 5.87 0.01 -14.65
C LEU A 62 5.86 0.60 -16.07
N GLU A 63 5.28 -0.10 -17.05
CA GLU A 63 5.07 0.38 -18.43
C GLU A 63 4.12 1.59 -18.46
N ALA A 64 3.13 1.64 -17.58
CA ALA A 64 2.25 2.79 -17.42
C ALA A 64 2.96 4.01 -16.79
N GLY A 65 4.18 3.85 -16.28
CA GLY A 65 5.03 4.90 -15.77
C GLY A 65 5.17 4.96 -14.26
N ALA A 66 4.70 3.95 -13.51
CA ALA A 66 4.94 3.86 -12.07
C ALA A 66 6.43 3.92 -11.76
N ASP A 67 6.79 4.60 -10.67
CA ASP A 67 8.15 4.58 -10.10
C ASP A 67 8.29 3.46 -9.09
N CYS A 68 7.19 3.09 -8.43
CA CYS A 68 7.11 2.12 -7.35
C CYS A 68 6.04 1.09 -7.66
N ILE A 69 6.30 -0.18 -7.29
CA ILE A 69 5.29 -1.24 -7.30
C ILE A 69 5.16 -1.85 -5.90
N GLU A 70 3.92 -2.06 -5.47
CA GLU A 70 3.61 -2.73 -4.22
C GLU A 70 3.69 -4.24 -4.40
N THR A 71 4.27 -4.94 -3.42
CA THR A 71 4.34 -6.40 -3.44
C THR A 71 2.94 -7.02 -3.34
N ASN A 72 2.76 -8.22 -3.87
CA ASN A 72 1.50 -8.97 -3.72
C ASN A 72 1.45 -9.66 -2.35
N THR A 73 1.45 -8.86 -1.26
CA THR A 73 1.57 -9.31 0.14
C THR A 73 0.60 -8.64 1.09
N PHE A 74 -0.47 -8.03 0.58
CA PHE A 74 -1.46 -7.33 1.38
C PHE A 74 -2.02 -8.17 2.53
N GLY A 75 -2.34 -9.44 2.29
CA GLY A 75 -2.84 -10.39 3.27
C GLY A 75 -1.76 -11.37 3.77
N SER A 76 -0.48 -11.03 3.71
CA SER A 76 0.63 -11.96 4.01
C SER A 76 1.21 -11.80 5.43
N ASN A 77 0.48 -11.16 6.37
CA ASN A 77 0.83 -11.30 7.79
C ASN A 77 0.47 -12.71 8.32
N LYS A 78 1.13 -13.15 9.39
CA LYS A 78 0.97 -14.52 9.93
C LYS A 78 -0.50 -14.89 10.21
N ILE A 79 -1.27 -13.94 10.76
CA ILE A 79 -2.68 -14.17 11.12
C ILE A 79 -3.51 -14.47 9.87
N LYS A 80 -3.35 -13.70 8.80
CA LYS A 80 -4.05 -13.93 7.53
C LYS A 80 -3.57 -15.20 6.82
N LEU A 81 -2.29 -15.48 6.87
CA LEU A 81 -1.73 -16.69 6.28
C LEU A 81 -2.19 -17.94 7.02
N ASP A 82 -2.41 -17.88 8.34
CA ASP A 82 -2.96 -18.98 9.13
C ASP A 82 -4.37 -19.39 8.69
N GLU A 83 -5.20 -18.46 8.18
CA GLU A 83 -6.52 -18.77 7.61
C GLU A 83 -6.41 -19.75 6.42
N TYR A 84 -5.29 -19.72 5.71
CA TYR A 84 -4.99 -20.60 4.58
C TYR A 84 -4.05 -21.77 4.96
N GLY A 85 -3.55 -21.82 6.19
CA GLY A 85 -2.61 -22.87 6.66
C GLY A 85 -1.16 -22.60 6.28
N PHE A 86 -0.79 -21.34 6.02
CA PHE A 86 0.55 -20.92 5.61
C PHE A 86 1.27 -20.01 6.61
N GLY A 87 0.75 -19.82 7.83
CA GLY A 87 1.33 -18.90 8.82
C GLY A 87 2.77 -19.18 9.18
N ASP A 88 3.18 -20.46 9.26
CA ASP A 88 4.57 -20.83 9.52
C ASP A 88 5.55 -20.45 8.40
N ARG A 89 5.03 -20.01 7.24
CA ARG A 89 5.81 -19.61 6.08
C ARG A 89 5.78 -18.11 5.83
N THR A 90 5.39 -17.30 6.81
CA THR A 90 5.22 -15.86 6.67
C THR A 90 6.47 -15.17 6.11
N ILE A 91 7.64 -15.40 6.70
CA ILE A 91 8.90 -14.81 6.20
C ILE A 91 9.19 -15.25 4.76
N GLU A 92 9.11 -16.56 4.50
CA GLU A 92 9.42 -17.12 3.16
C GLU A 92 8.50 -16.53 2.07
N LEU A 93 7.20 -16.42 2.34
CA LEU A 93 6.23 -15.95 1.36
C LEU A 93 6.42 -14.47 1.04
N ASN A 94 6.62 -13.65 2.07
CA ASN A 94 6.87 -12.22 1.91
C ASN A 94 8.20 -11.98 1.18
N GLN A 95 9.25 -12.70 1.53
CA GLN A 95 10.54 -12.61 0.85
C GLN A 95 10.40 -12.93 -0.64
N LYS A 96 9.77 -14.05 -0.99
CA LYS A 96 9.57 -14.45 -2.40
C LYS A 96 8.75 -13.45 -3.20
N ASN A 97 7.71 -12.86 -2.59
CA ASN A 97 6.90 -11.84 -3.24
C ASN A 97 7.72 -10.57 -3.51
N ALA A 98 8.54 -10.12 -2.56
CA ALA A 98 9.42 -8.98 -2.74
C ALA A 98 10.51 -9.24 -3.79
N GLU A 99 11.15 -10.42 -3.78
CA GLU A 99 12.12 -10.85 -4.79
C GLU A 99 11.48 -10.91 -6.19
N LEU A 100 10.22 -11.36 -6.29
CA LEU A 100 9.49 -11.38 -7.55
C LEU A 100 9.27 -9.96 -8.09
N ALA A 101 8.80 -9.03 -7.24
CA ALA A 101 8.61 -7.64 -7.62
C ALA A 101 9.95 -7.00 -8.03
N ARG A 102 11.03 -7.23 -7.27
CA ARG A 102 12.39 -6.78 -7.59
C ARG A 102 12.82 -7.27 -8.96
N SER A 103 12.61 -8.56 -9.27
CA SER A 103 12.97 -9.13 -10.57
C SER A 103 12.30 -8.40 -11.74
N VAL A 104 11.08 -7.87 -11.55
CA VAL A 104 10.40 -7.09 -12.59
C VAL A 104 10.94 -5.66 -12.65
N CYS A 105 11.24 -5.03 -11.51
CA CYS A 105 11.90 -3.72 -11.50
C CYS A 105 13.22 -3.73 -12.25
N ASP A 106 14.01 -4.78 -12.10
CA ASP A 106 15.33 -4.96 -12.72
C ASP A 106 15.26 -5.16 -14.26
N GLU A 107 14.07 -5.46 -14.81
CA GLU A 107 13.86 -5.48 -16.28
C GLU A 107 13.90 -4.07 -16.90
N PHE A 108 13.72 -3.01 -16.09
CA PHE A 108 13.63 -1.63 -16.55
C PHE A 108 14.93 -0.87 -16.25
N SER A 109 15.58 -0.36 -17.28
CA SER A 109 16.86 0.36 -17.18
C SER A 109 16.76 1.86 -17.48
N ASP A 110 15.55 2.38 -17.79
CA ASP A 110 15.33 3.78 -18.14
C ASP A 110 15.41 4.73 -16.94
N LYS A 111 15.02 4.25 -15.76
CA LYS A 111 15.13 4.92 -14.47
C LYS A 111 15.08 3.91 -13.32
N GLN A 112 15.52 4.32 -12.13
CA GLN A 112 15.38 3.52 -10.92
C GLN A 112 13.88 3.26 -10.62
N ARG A 113 13.57 2.00 -10.28
CA ARG A 113 12.26 1.53 -9.83
C ARG A 113 12.37 1.00 -8.40
N PHE A 114 11.30 1.13 -7.63
CA PHE A 114 11.29 0.76 -6.22
C PHE A 114 10.24 -0.31 -5.92
N VAL A 115 10.59 -1.20 -5.02
CA VAL A 115 9.69 -2.24 -4.49
C VAL A 115 9.20 -1.81 -3.12
N ILE A 116 7.89 -1.76 -2.97
CA ILE A 116 7.22 -1.35 -1.74
C ILE A 116 6.58 -2.57 -1.10
N GLY A 117 7.03 -2.91 0.10
CA GLY A 117 6.48 -4.03 0.86
C GLY A 117 5.10 -3.70 1.42
N SER A 118 4.05 -4.19 0.80
CA SER A 118 2.65 -3.99 1.22
C SER A 118 2.32 -4.81 2.47
N MET A 119 1.79 -4.17 3.50
CA MET A 119 1.41 -4.74 4.80
C MET A 119 -0.02 -4.29 5.14
N GLY A 120 -1.00 -5.08 4.73
CA GLY A 120 -2.42 -4.83 5.01
C GLY A 120 -2.85 -5.31 6.40
N PRO A 121 -4.10 -4.98 6.82
CA PRO A 121 -4.59 -5.26 8.17
C PRO A 121 -4.77 -6.76 8.46
N THR A 122 -4.73 -7.12 9.72
CA THR A 122 -4.95 -8.49 10.19
C THR A 122 -6.41 -8.94 10.06
N GLY A 123 -7.34 -7.98 9.94
CA GLY A 123 -8.77 -8.22 10.01
C GLY A 123 -9.35 -8.11 11.42
N TYR A 124 -8.49 -7.96 12.43
CA TYR A 124 -8.91 -7.64 13.80
C TYR A 124 -8.97 -6.14 14.04
N LEU A 125 -9.71 -5.75 15.06
CA LEU A 125 -9.85 -4.38 15.53
C LEU A 125 -9.50 -4.34 17.03
N PRO A 126 -8.22 -4.32 17.40
CA PRO A 126 -7.79 -4.47 18.79
C PRO A 126 -8.29 -3.38 19.74
N SER A 127 -8.74 -2.23 19.23
CA SER A 127 -9.42 -1.19 20.04
C SER A 127 -10.91 -1.43 20.22
N SER A 128 -11.49 -2.45 19.57
CA SER A 128 -12.92 -2.77 19.65
C SER A 128 -13.22 -3.64 20.88
N ASN A 129 -14.42 -3.44 21.45
CA ASN A 129 -15.00 -4.35 22.43
C ASN A 129 -15.81 -5.50 21.78
N ASP A 130 -15.80 -5.60 20.48
CA ASP A 130 -16.46 -6.69 19.74
C ASP A 130 -15.86 -8.04 20.09
N ALA A 131 -16.72 -9.05 20.30
CA ALA A 131 -16.28 -10.36 20.77
C ALA A 131 -15.46 -11.14 19.73
N ASP A 132 -15.71 -10.88 18.43
CA ASP A 132 -15.05 -11.60 17.34
C ASP A 132 -13.84 -10.81 16.78
N LEU A 133 -13.95 -9.49 16.72
CA LEU A 133 -12.94 -8.64 16.09
C LEU A 133 -11.93 -8.05 17.06
N GLY A 134 -12.31 -7.85 18.33
CA GLY A 134 -11.46 -7.23 19.37
C GLY A 134 -10.68 -8.23 20.24
N GLN A 135 -10.98 -9.53 20.16
CA GLN A 135 -10.40 -10.55 21.04
C GLN A 135 -9.13 -11.17 20.44
N ILE A 136 -8.07 -10.38 20.39
CA ILE A 136 -6.75 -10.83 19.95
C ILE A 136 -5.67 -10.24 20.87
N SER A 137 -4.60 -11.00 21.10
CA SER A 137 -3.43 -10.52 21.81
C SER A 137 -2.68 -9.46 21.01
N LEU A 138 -2.28 -8.36 21.65
CA LEU A 138 -1.45 -7.34 21.01
C LEU A 138 -0.08 -7.89 20.60
N ASP A 139 0.44 -8.86 21.34
CA ASP A 139 1.70 -9.53 21.01
C ASP A 139 1.56 -10.41 19.76
N GLU A 140 0.42 -11.07 19.57
CA GLU A 140 0.12 -11.82 18.33
C GLU A 140 0.09 -10.91 17.10
N ILE A 141 -0.56 -9.74 17.20
CA ILE A 141 -0.58 -8.77 16.11
C ILE A 141 0.83 -8.27 15.81
N ARG A 142 1.60 -7.93 16.85
CA ARG A 142 2.97 -7.44 16.70
C ARG A 142 3.87 -8.51 16.03
N GLU A 143 3.81 -9.75 16.51
CA GLU A 143 4.57 -10.87 15.92
C GLU A 143 4.20 -11.07 14.44
N ALA A 144 2.90 -11.02 14.10
CA ALA A 144 2.43 -11.22 12.73
C ALA A 144 3.00 -10.17 11.76
N PHE A 145 3.03 -8.89 12.16
CA PHE A 145 3.62 -7.84 11.35
C PHE A 145 5.15 -7.88 11.34
N GLU A 146 5.80 -8.26 12.46
CA GLU A 146 7.27 -8.36 12.51
C GLU A 146 7.78 -9.42 11.53
N LEU A 147 7.17 -10.61 11.49
CA LEU A 147 7.52 -11.67 10.55
C LEU A 147 7.27 -11.24 9.09
N GLN A 148 6.18 -10.50 8.83
CA GLN A 148 5.88 -9.97 7.51
C GLN A 148 6.95 -8.96 7.07
N ALA A 149 7.23 -7.97 7.92
CA ALA A 149 8.24 -6.94 7.65
C ALA A 149 9.63 -7.54 7.43
N GLU A 150 10.04 -8.51 8.27
CA GLU A 150 11.31 -9.22 8.12
C GLU A 150 11.43 -9.88 6.74
N GLY A 151 10.40 -10.62 6.31
CA GLY A 151 10.38 -11.26 4.99
C GLY A 151 10.49 -10.24 3.84
N LEU A 152 9.75 -9.15 3.91
CA LEU A 152 9.80 -8.09 2.89
C LEU A 152 11.19 -7.43 2.80
N ILE A 153 11.82 -7.15 3.94
CA ILE A 153 13.17 -6.57 4.00
C ILE A 153 14.20 -7.55 3.42
N LEU A 154 14.11 -8.84 3.79
CA LEU A 154 15.00 -9.87 3.26
C LEU A 154 14.86 -10.04 1.73
N GLY A 155 13.63 -9.87 1.20
CA GLY A 155 13.34 -9.89 -0.23
C GLY A 155 13.69 -8.62 -1.00
N SER A 156 14.39 -7.68 -0.36
CA SER A 156 14.88 -6.43 -0.97
C SER A 156 13.77 -5.43 -1.34
N ALA A 157 12.77 -5.27 -0.47
CA ALA A 157 11.89 -4.11 -0.50
C ALA A 157 12.70 -2.82 -0.20
N ASP A 158 12.35 -1.71 -0.85
CA ASP A 158 12.97 -0.39 -0.64
C ASP A 158 12.25 0.43 0.43
N ALA A 159 10.97 0.11 0.66
CA ALA A 159 10.16 0.70 1.71
C ALA A 159 9.14 -0.31 2.24
N LEU A 160 8.70 -0.15 3.48
CA LEU A 160 7.54 -0.85 4.06
C LEU A 160 6.34 0.08 4.06
N LEU A 161 5.19 -0.41 3.63
CA LEU A 161 3.93 0.32 3.59
C LEU A 161 2.90 -0.37 4.46
N ILE A 162 2.59 0.21 5.62
CA ILE A 162 1.43 -0.16 6.42
C ILE A 162 0.22 0.52 5.80
N GLU A 163 -0.76 -0.25 5.32
CA GLU A 163 -1.85 0.29 4.53
C GLU A 163 -3.23 -0.25 4.91
N THR A 164 -4.26 0.49 4.52
CA THR A 164 -5.68 0.12 4.61
C THR A 164 -6.14 -0.20 6.04
N SER A 165 -5.36 0.20 7.05
CA SER A 165 -5.68 -0.04 8.45
C SER A 165 -6.78 0.91 8.95
N GLN A 166 -7.75 0.34 9.66
CA GLN A 166 -8.95 1.00 10.15
C GLN A 166 -8.97 1.19 11.68
N ASP A 167 -7.97 0.65 12.38
CA ASP A 167 -7.78 0.79 13.83
C ASP A 167 -6.39 1.38 14.11
N ILE A 168 -6.37 2.50 14.83
CA ILE A 168 -5.11 3.20 15.13
C ILE A 168 -4.16 2.37 16.01
N LEU A 169 -4.69 1.48 16.85
CA LEU A 169 -3.87 0.60 17.68
C LEU A 169 -3.17 -0.46 16.82
N GLU A 170 -3.86 -1.01 15.83
CA GLU A 170 -3.24 -1.93 14.85
C GLU A 170 -2.11 -1.23 14.09
N VAL A 171 -2.32 0.00 13.61
CA VAL A 171 -1.27 0.78 12.94
C VAL A 171 -0.05 0.96 13.84
N LYS A 172 -0.25 1.30 15.11
CA LYS A 172 0.84 1.44 16.09
C LYS A 172 1.64 0.15 16.24
N LEU A 173 0.96 -0.99 16.38
CA LEU A 173 1.61 -2.30 16.51
C LEU A 173 2.39 -2.67 15.26
N ALA A 174 1.86 -2.36 14.07
CA ALA A 174 2.55 -2.58 12.80
C ALA A 174 3.81 -1.70 12.66
N ILE A 175 3.77 -0.45 13.13
CA ILE A 175 4.94 0.44 13.17
C ILE A 175 6.00 -0.10 14.13
N GLU A 176 5.63 -0.47 15.35
CA GLU A 176 6.54 -1.08 16.33
C GLU A 176 7.20 -2.35 15.77
N ALA A 177 6.40 -3.24 15.19
CA ALA A 177 6.87 -4.47 14.55
C ALA A 177 7.84 -4.21 13.39
N SER A 178 7.54 -3.20 12.58
CA SER A 178 8.42 -2.81 11.47
C SER A 178 9.77 -2.31 11.97
N HIS A 179 9.81 -1.52 13.04
CA HIS A 179 11.06 -1.08 13.66
C HIS A 179 11.86 -2.25 14.22
N ASN A 180 11.21 -3.24 14.88
CA ASN A 180 11.87 -4.44 15.35
C ASN A 180 12.53 -5.23 14.20
N ALA A 181 11.81 -5.38 13.08
CA ALA A 181 12.32 -6.07 11.90
C ALA A 181 13.48 -5.30 11.22
N ILE A 182 13.42 -3.96 11.19
CA ILE A 182 14.51 -3.09 10.70
C ILE A 182 15.75 -3.27 11.57
N GLU A 183 15.62 -3.20 12.90
CA GLU A 183 16.72 -3.40 13.84
C GLU A 183 17.32 -4.81 13.69
N LYS A 184 16.47 -5.84 13.64
CA LYS A 184 16.87 -7.24 13.51
C LYS A 184 17.63 -7.53 12.22
N THR A 185 17.22 -6.94 11.11
CA THR A 185 17.85 -7.13 9.79
C THR A 185 19.06 -6.24 9.58
N GLY A 186 19.21 -5.15 10.34
CA GLY A 186 20.28 -4.17 10.21
C GLY A 186 20.26 -3.40 8.88
N LYS A 187 19.14 -3.38 8.17
CA LYS A 187 18.97 -2.66 6.90
C LYS A 187 18.24 -1.34 7.12
N GLU A 188 18.73 -0.28 6.49
CA GLU A 188 17.99 0.99 6.41
C GLU A 188 16.87 0.86 5.38
N ILE A 189 15.64 1.15 5.77
CA ILE A 189 14.45 1.08 4.92
C ILE A 189 13.44 2.17 5.32
N THR A 190 12.79 2.78 4.34
CA THR A 190 11.77 3.80 4.58
C THR A 190 10.49 3.15 5.12
N LEU A 191 9.90 3.74 6.17
CA LEU A 191 8.65 3.28 6.75
C LEU A 191 7.51 4.25 6.43
N ILE A 192 6.46 3.75 5.77
CA ILE A 192 5.27 4.51 5.37
C ILE A 192 4.09 4.05 6.23
N GLY A 193 3.48 4.98 6.96
CA GLY A 193 2.30 4.71 7.77
C GLY A 193 1.05 5.32 7.17
N ASN A 194 0.15 4.50 6.62
CA ASN A 194 -1.14 4.94 6.11
C ASN A 194 -2.27 4.65 7.09
N VAL A 195 -3.29 5.49 7.02
CA VAL A 195 -4.60 5.23 7.64
C VAL A 195 -5.70 5.31 6.58
N THR A 196 -6.78 4.56 6.81
CA THR A 196 -7.95 4.57 5.94
C THR A 196 -9.08 5.30 6.62
N LEU A 197 -9.59 6.32 5.94
CA LEU A 197 -10.62 7.22 6.46
C LEU A 197 -11.90 7.13 5.64
N ASP A 198 -13.03 7.27 6.31
CA ASP A 198 -14.33 7.45 5.66
C ASP A 198 -14.45 8.87 5.05
N GLN A 199 -15.59 9.14 4.41
CA GLN A 199 -15.89 10.46 3.82
C GLN A 199 -15.97 11.60 4.83
N TYR A 200 -15.95 11.32 6.13
CA TYR A 200 -15.95 12.30 7.22
C TYR A 200 -14.57 12.47 7.87
N GLY A 201 -13.52 11.87 7.30
CA GLY A 201 -12.15 11.94 7.79
C GLY A 201 -11.90 11.14 9.08
N LYS A 202 -12.61 10.01 9.25
CA LYS A 202 -12.49 9.13 10.42
C LYS A 202 -12.16 7.70 10.03
N MET A 203 -11.31 7.07 10.83
CA MET A 203 -11.13 5.61 10.82
C MET A 203 -12.40 4.92 11.35
N LEU A 204 -12.54 3.63 11.12
CA LEU A 204 -13.75 2.85 11.44
C LEU A 204 -14.22 3.00 12.90
N LEU A 205 -13.30 3.03 13.85
CA LEU A 205 -13.60 3.20 15.29
C LEU A 205 -13.63 4.66 15.75
N GLY A 206 -13.68 5.63 14.82
CA GLY A 206 -13.94 7.03 15.09
C GLY A 206 -12.70 7.91 15.28
N THR A 207 -11.49 7.38 15.21
CA THR A 207 -10.24 8.16 15.22
C THR A 207 -10.21 9.08 14.01
N ASN A 208 -10.17 10.39 14.21
CA ASN A 208 -10.08 11.36 13.13
C ASN A 208 -8.64 11.51 12.61
N VAL A 209 -8.50 12.16 11.44
CA VAL A 209 -7.19 12.35 10.80
C VAL A 209 -6.19 13.08 11.71
N GLN A 210 -6.65 14.05 12.50
CA GLN A 210 -5.81 14.82 13.41
C GLN A 210 -5.19 13.92 14.49
N SER A 211 -6.02 13.12 15.13
CA SER A 211 -5.58 12.17 16.18
C SER A 211 -4.69 11.08 15.59
N ALA A 212 -5.04 10.55 14.40
CA ALA A 212 -4.22 9.55 13.73
C ALA A 212 -2.83 10.11 13.39
N TYR A 213 -2.78 11.27 12.73
CA TYR A 213 -1.52 11.93 12.36
C TYR A 213 -0.65 12.19 13.60
N THR A 214 -1.19 12.85 14.63
CA THR A 214 -0.44 13.16 15.87
C THR A 214 0.09 11.89 16.53
N THR A 215 -0.69 10.79 16.48
CA THR A 215 -0.30 9.54 17.14
C THR A 215 0.88 8.87 16.43
N ILE A 216 0.79 8.68 15.08
CA ILE A 216 1.78 7.85 14.39
C ILE A 216 2.95 8.62 13.79
N SER A 217 2.82 9.94 13.58
CA SER A 217 3.94 10.75 13.05
C SER A 217 5.16 10.77 13.99
N GLU A 218 4.93 10.67 15.29
CA GLU A 218 5.99 10.64 16.33
C GLU A 218 6.55 9.22 16.57
N MET A 219 6.01 8.20 15.88
CA MET A 219 6.46 6.81 16.01
C MET A 219 7.57 6.42 15.03
N GLY A 220 8.24 7.40 14.40
CA GLY A 220 9.39 7.14 13.52
C GLY A 220 9.04 6.71 12.09
N ILE A 221 7.80 6.97 11.64
CA ILE A 221 7.49 6.83 10.21
C ILE A 221 8.14 7.96 9.41
N ASP A 222 8.50 7.70 8.17
CA ASP A 222 9.09 8.69 7.25
C ASP A 222 8.02 9.44 6.47
N ILE A 223 6.95 8.75 6.08
CA ILE A 223 5.85 9.27 5.27
C ILE A 223 4.53 8.95 5.97
N PHE A 224 3.63 9.94 6.03
CA PHE A 224 2.24 9.72 6.44
C PHE A 224 1.34 9.61 5.22
N GLY A 225 0.42 8.66 5.18
CA GLY A 225 -0.43 8.48 4.02
C GLY A 225 -1.90 8.24 4.30
N LEU A 226 -2.68 8.46 3.24
CA LEU A 226 -4.09 8.09 3.15
C LEU A 226 -4.28 7.16 1.96
N ASN A 227 -4.92 6.02 2.17
CA ASN A 227 -5.27 5.12 1.07
C ASN A 227 -6.65 4.48 1.25
N CYS A 228 -7.20 4.02 0.13
CA CYS A 228 -8.43 3.23 0.07
C CYS A 228 -9.69 3.96 0.61
N SER A 229 -10.77 3.22 0.85
CA SER A 229 -12.10 3.64 1.32
C SER A 229 -12.82 4.60 0.38
N THR A 230 -12.22 5.74 0.05
CA THR A 230 -12.87 6.84 -0.70
C THR A 230 -12.10 7.21 -1.97
N GLY A 231 -12.71 8.05 -2.79
CA GLY A 231 -12.06 8.69 -3.92
C GLY A 231 -11.30 9.96 -3.51
N PRO A 232 -10.58 10.60 -4.45
CA PRO A 232 -9.79 11.79 -4.15
C PRO A 232 -10.63 12.96 -3.62
N ILE A 233 -11.86 13.11 -4.09
CA ILE A 233 -12.73 14.25 -3.70
C ILE A 233 -13.06 14.19 -2.20
N GLU A 234 -13.39 13.02 -1.70
CA GLU A 234 -13.74 12.81 -0.29
C GLU A 234 -12.52 12.90 0.63
N MET A 235 -11.31 12.62 0.11
CA MET A 235 -10.06 12.75 0.87
C MET A 235 -9.60 14.22 1.03
N GLU A 236 -10.03 15.13 0.17
CA GLU A 236 -9.51 16.49 0.08
C GLU A 236 -9.52 17.25 1.41
N PRO A 237 -10.59 17.26 2.24
CA PRO A 237 -10.57 17.98 3.52
C PRO A 237 -9.48 17.46 4.50
N SER A 238 -9.22 16.16 4.47
CA SER A 238 -8.16 15.55 5.28
C SER A 238 -6.77 15.90 4.74
N ILE A 239 -6.60 15.90 3.42
CA ILE A 239 -5.36 16.28 2.74
C ILE A 239 -5.02 17.73 3.03
N GLN A 240 -5.98 18.64 2.94
CA GLN A 240 -5.79 20.06 3.25
C GLN A 240 -5.28 20.25 4.67
N TRP A 241 -5.91 19.59 5.65
CA TRP A 241 -5.47 19.68 7.04
C TRP A 241 -4.05 19.13 7.22
N LEU A 242 -3.74 17.96 6.62
CA LEU A 242 -2.41 17.33 6.70
C LEU A 242 -1.33 18.21 6.07
N ASN A 243 -1.61 18.84 4.92
CA ASN A 243 -0.68 19.74 4.25
C ASN A 243 -0.26 20.92 5.15
N ASP A 244 -1.18 21.44 5.96
CA ASP A 244 -0.92 22.56 6.86
C ASP A 244 0.01 22.20 8.03
N GLN A 245 0.18 20.91 8.34
CA GLN A 245 1.08 20.46 9.40
C GLN A 245 2.56 20.61 9.02
N LYS A 246 2.93 20.48 7.74
CA LYS A 246 4.28 20.66 7.17
C LYS A 246 5.40 19.85 7.85
N HIS A 247 5.04 18.72 8.46
CA HIS A 247 5.99 17.92 9.26
C HIS A 247 6.46 16.65 8.53
N LYS A 248 5.58 15.99 7.78
CA LYS A 248 5.90 14.76 7.05
C LYS A 248 5.54 14.90 5.56
N PRO A 249 6.32 14.26 4.67
CA PRO A 249 5.86 14.00 3.31
C PRO A 249 4.52 13.25 3.33
N LEU A 250 3.66 13.53 2.34
CA LEU A 250 2.35 12.88 2.25
C LEU A 250 2.29 11.91 1.08
N LEU A 251 1.67 10.75 1.34
CA LEU A 251 1.31 9.75 0.34
C LEU A 251 -0.22 9.72 0.19
N ILE A 252 -0.72 9.86 -1.04
CA ILE A 252 -2.16 9.87 -1.34
C ILE A 252 -2.49 8.83 -2.42
N ILE A 253 -3.18 7.77 -2.01
CA ILE A 253 -3.54 6.62 -2.85
C ILE A 253 -5.05 6.36 -2.78
N PRO A 254 -5.89 7.16 -3.47
CA PRO A 254 -7.35 7.02 -3.45
C PRO A 254 -7.83 5.85 -4.32
N ASN A 255 -9.07 5.41 -4.06
CA ASN A 255 -9.82 4.56 -4.98
C ASN A 255 -10.17 5.32 -6.27
N ALA A 256 -10.56 4.58 -7.32
CA ALA A 256 -11.14 5.16 -8.53
C ALA A 256 -12.59 5.68 -8.26
N GLY A 257 -12.71 6.61 -7.30
CA GLY A 257 -13.97 7.13 -6.77
C GLY A 257 -14.55 6.28 -5.65
N MET A 258 -15.73 6.70 -5.16
CA MET A 258 -16.48 5.93 -4.17
C MET A 258 -16.97 4.60 -4.78
N PRO A 259 -16.89 3.49 -4.01
CA PRO A 259 -17.44 2.22 -4.47
C PRO A 259 -18.97 2.28 -4.54
N GLU A 260 -19.52 1.85 -5.68
CA GLU A 260 -20.94 1.64 -5.87
C GLU A 260 -21.26 0.14 -5.88
N LYS A 261 -22.39 -0.27 -5.30
CA LYS A 261 -22.78 -1.68 -5.26
C LYS A 261 -23.58 -2.03 -6.50
N GLU A 262 -23.02 -2.84 -7.40
CA GLU A 262 -23.71 -3.36 -8.59
C GLU A 262 -23.57 -4.89 -8.62
N GLY A 263 -24.71 -5.59 -8.75
CA GLY A 263 -24.70 -7.07 -8.80
C GLY A 263 -24.07 -7.76 -7.58
N GLY A 264 -24.03 -7.08 -6.42
CA GLY A 264 -23.40 -7.60 -5.21
C GLY A 264 -21.90 -7.31 -5.08
N GLN A 265 -21.27 -6.71 -6.09
CA GLN A 265 -19.85 -6.36 -6.12
C GLN A 265 -19.64 -4.85 -6.03
N ALA A 266 -18.48 -4.45 -5.52
CA ALA A 266 -18.04 -3.05 -5.54
C ALA A 266 -17.57 -2.69 -6.95
N VAL A 267 -18.14 -1.63 -7.53
CA VAL A 267 -17.77 -1.09 -8.84
C VAL A 267 -17.27 0.34 -8.67
N TYR A 268 -16.21 0.69 -9.34
CA TYR A 268 -15.59 2.00 -9.29
C TYR A 268 -15.74 2.69 -10.64
N LYS A 269 -16.26 3.93 -10.65
CA LYS A 269 -16.69 4.63 -11.89
C LYS A 269 -15.86 5.86 -12.24
N MET A 270 -14.86 6.21 -11.41
CA MET A 270 -13.97 7.33 -11.74
C MET A 270 -13.04 6.94 -12.89
N THR A 271 -13.09 7.72 -13.97
CA THR A 271 -12.21 7.47 -15.12
C THR A 271 -10.80 7.97 -14.87
N PRO A 272 -9.78 7.47 -15.63
CA PRO A 272 -8.40 7.96 -15.55
C PRO A 272 -8.29 9.48 -15.66
N GLU A 273 -9.06 10.11 -16.54
CA GLU A 273 -9.02 11.57 -16.77
C GLU A 273 -9.58 12.34 -15.57
N LYS A 274 -10.66 11.84 -14.96
CA LYS A 274 -11.25 12.48 -13.77
C LYS A 274 -10.30 12.37 -12.58
N MET A 275 -9.69 11.21 -12.37
CA MET A 275 -8.70 11.01 -11.32
C MET A 275 -7.48 11.90 -11.54
N ALA A 276 -6.93 11.93 -12.75
CA ALA A 276 -5.81 12.78 -13.12
C ALA A 276 -6.11 14.25 -12.87
N LYS A 277 -7.32 14.73 -13.19
CA LYS A 277 -7.73 16.12 -12.93
C LYS A 277 -7.74 16.46 -11.43
N ALA A 278 -8.28 15.57 -10.58
CA ALA A 278 -8.29 15.77 -9.13
C ALA A 278 -6.87 15.79 -8.56
N MET A 279 -6.04 14.81 -8.95
CA MET A 279 -4.67 14.70 -8.46
C MET A 279 -3.78 15.84 -8.96
N ASN A 280 -4.04 16.39 -10.16
CA ASN A 280 -3.35 17.59 -10.64
C ASN A 280 -3.65 18.80 -9.76
N SER A 281 -4.91 19.00 -9.35
CA SER A 281 -5.29 20.06 -8.40
C SER A 281 -4.53 19.88 -7.09
N PHE A 282 -4.52 18.67 -6.54
CA PHE A 282 -3.84 18.36 -5.28
C PHE A 282 -2.34 18.67 -5.33
N LEU A 283 -1.64 18.23 -6.38
CA LEU A 283 -0.21 18.51 -6.53
C LEU A 283 0.11 20.00 -6.68
N SER A 284 -0.83 20.80 -7.23
CA SER A 284 -0.69 22.25 -7.35
C SER A 284 -0.98 22.98 -6.05
N GLU A 285 -1.90 22.48 -5.23
CA GLU A 285 -2.41 23.16 -4.03
C GLU A 285 -1.73 22.68 -2.74
N TYR A 286 -1.28 21.41 -2.70
CA TYR A 286 -0.77 20.74 -1.50
C TYR A 286 0.70 20.28 -1.67
N PRO A 287 1.69 21.15 -1.46
CA PRO A 287 3.10 20.87 -1.75
C PRO A 287 3.73 19.79 -0.83
N GLN A 288 3.04 19.36 0.22
CA GLN A 288 3.49 18.24 1.07
C GLN A 288 3.23 16.87 0.44
N ILE A 289 2.49 16.80 -0.67
CA ILE A 289 2.27 15.53 -1.39
C ILE A 289 3.51 15.19 -2.20
N ASN A 290 4.23 14.17 -1.77
CA ASN A 290 5.43 13.67 -2.43
C ASN A 290 5.23 12.32 -3.13
N VAL A 291 4.13 11.63 -2.80
CA VAL A 291 3.79 10.33 -3.39
C VAL A 291 2.32 10.29 -3.75
N ILE A 292 2.02 9.89 -4.96
CA ILE A 292 0.64 9.61 -5.41
C ILE A 292 0.56 8.23 -6.06
N GLY A 293 -0.63 7.64 -6.08
CA GLY A 293 -0.89 6.35 -6.69
C GLY A 293 -2.38 6.08 -6.81
N GLY A 294 -2.74 4.82 -6.93
CA GLY A 294 -4.12 4.39 -6.99
C GLY A 294 -4.39 3.14 -6.18
N CYS A 295 -5.54 3.09 -5.50
CA CYS A 295 -6.03 1.93 -4.77
C CYS A 295 -7.16 1.24 -5.55
N CYS A 296 -8.17 0.70 -4.87
CA CYS A 296 -9.24 -0.09 -5.47
C CYS A 296 -9.87 0.54 -6.71
N GLY A 297 -10.11 -0.28 -7.73
CA GLY A 297 -10.71 0.12 -9.00
C GLY A 297 -9.77 0.84 -9.97
N THR A 298 -8.56 1.21 -9.56
CA THR A 298 -7.55 1.76 -10.49
C THR A 298 -6.91 0.66 -11.32
N ASN A 299 -6.35 1.04 -12.46
CA ASN A 299 -5.71 0.15 -13.42
C ASN A 299 -4.55 0.88 -14.12
N PRO A 300 -3.76 0.23 -14.99
CA PRO A 300 -2.64 0.86 -15.68
C PRO A 300 -2.97 2.16 -16.41
N GLU A 301 -4.19 2.34 -16.95
CA GLU A 301 -4.56 3.59 -17.63
C GLU A 301 -4.72 4.76 -16.63
N HIS A 302 -5.16 4.50 -15.38
CA HIS A 302 -5.16 5.49 -14.32
C HIS A 302 -3.72 5.92 -13.98
N ILE A 303 -2.82 4.97 -13.82
CA ILE A 303 -1.40 5.25 -13.50
C ILE A 303 -0.73 6.03 -14.64
N LYS A 304 -1.01 5.67 -15.90
CA LYS A 304 -0.53 6.40 -17.07
C LYS A 304 -1.04 7.84 -17.13
N ALA A 305 -2.29 8.06 -16.70
CA ALA A 305 -2.85 9.40 -16.62
C ALA A 305 -2.19 10.23 -15.50
N LEU A 306 -1.93 9.61 -14.32
CA LEU A 306 -1.21 10.25 -13.22
C LEU A 306 0.25 10.56 -13.59
N ARG A 307 0.93 9.69 -14.36
CA ARG A 307 2.29 9.96 -14.85
C ARG A 307 2.35 11.25 -15.66
N LYS A 308 1.37 11.46 -16.57
CA LYS A 308 1.29 12.70 -17.37
C LYS A 308 1.11 13.94 -16.48
N VAL A 309 0.36 13.83 -15.40
CA VAL A 309 0.18 14.91 -14.42
C VAL A 309 1.54 15.27 -13.80
N ILE A 310 2.26 14.27 -13.24
CA ILE A 310 3.57 14.52 -12.62
C ILE A 310 4.56 15.12 -13.62
N ASP A 311 4.59 14.61 -14.85
CA ASP A 311 5.51 15.11 -15.88
C ASP A 311 5.18 16.54 -16.32
N SER A 312 3.93 16.98 -16.20
CA SER A 312 3.53 18.36 -16.48
C SER A 312 3.94 19.34 -15.38
N GLN A 313 4.05 18.90 -14.13
CA GLN A 313 4.51 19.73 -12.99
C GLN A 313 6.01 20.07 -13.06
N LYS A 314 6.81 19.32 -13.83
CA LYS A 314 8.26 19.53 -13.96
C LYS A 314 8.66 20.60 -14.98
N LYS A 315 7.72 21.26 -15.64
CA LYS A 315 8.00 22.16 -16.78
C LYS A 315 8.08 23.63 -16.39
N ASP A 316 7.91 23.97 -15.13
CA ASP A 316 8.07 25.34 -14.59
C ASP A 316 9.27 25.40 -13.63
#